data_b286cc45902b1b4355573ba75a326523
#
_entry.id   b286cc45902b1b4355573ba75a326523
#
_cell.length_a   1.000
_cell.length_b   1.000
_cell.length_c   1.000
_cell.angle_alpha   90.00
_cell.angle_beta   90.00
_cell.angle_gamma   90.00
#
_symmetry.space_group_name_H-M   'P 1'
#
loop_
_entity.id
_entity.type
_entity.pdbx_description
1 polymer ?
#
loop_
_entity_poly.entity_id
_entity_poly.type
_entity_poly.pdbx_seq_one_letter_code
_entity_poly.pdbx_strand_id
1 'polypeptide(L)'
;DALEHIDVLQFRSREEKHELSALYEEKIKRMGNAGRNGGEYYTPRTLIRAMVQATAPKLGERIYDGACGSAGFLCESHDYLRAGKLTATQLKKLQQKTFYGKEKKSLAYIIGIMNMILHGIEAPNIIHTNTLADHDQDVQDKDRYDVILANPPFGGKERKEVQQNFPIKTGETAFLFLQHFIKMIKAGGRGAVVIKNTF
;
A
#
# COMPACT_ATOMS: atom_id res chain seq x y z
N ASP A 1 7.39 27.19 -20.29
CA ASP A 1 6.98 25.82 -20.65
C ASP A 1 6.75 25.03 -19.37
N ALA A 2 5.84 24.00 -19.38
CA ALA A 2 5.55 23.18 -18.21
C ALA A 2 6.80 22.44 -17.69
N LEU A 3 7.69 22.03 -18.58
CA LEU A 3 8.96 21.37 -18.23
C LEU A 3 9.92 22.34 -17.53
N GLU A 4 10.00 23.58 -17.93
CA GLU A 4 10.82 24.62 -17.27
C GLU A 4 10.30 24.89 -15.84
N HIS A 5 8.98 24.89 -15.64
CA HIS A 5 8.40 25.02 -14.30
C HIS A 5 8.69 23.82 -13.40
N ILE A 6 8.75 22.60 -13.98
CA ILE A 6 9.09 21.37 -13.24
C ILE A 6 10.59 21.36 -12.89
N ASP A 7 11.45 21.83 -13.79
CA ASP A 7 12.91 21.85 -13.60
C ASP A 7 13.36 22.82 -12.49
N VAL A 8 12.58 23.86 -12.24
CA VAL A 8 12.80 24.81 -11.13
C VAL A 8 12.39 24.24 -9.76
N LEU A 9 11.54 23.21 -9.73
CA LEU A 9 11.11 22.58 -8.47
C LEU A 9 12.24 21.75 -7.89
N GLN A 10 12.86 22.25 -6.85
CA GLN A 10 13.91 21.53 -6.12
C GLN A 10 13.28 20.60 -5.08
N PHE A 11 13.04 19.35 -5.42
CA PHE A 11 12.55 18.29 -4.49
C PHE A 11 13.62 17.83 -3.48
N ARG A 12 14.47 18.72 -3.00
CA ARG A 12 15.65 18.35 -2.20
C ARG A 12 15.43 18.50 -0.71
N SER A 13 14.72 19.55 -0.28
CA SER A 13 14.45 19.74 1.15
C SER A 13 13.30 18.86 1.64
N ARG A 14 13.29 18.58 2.95
CA ARG A 14 12.24 17.81 3.59
C ARG A 14 10.91 18.59 3.64
N GLU A 15 10.99 19.88 3.80
CA GLU A 15 9.85 20.79 3.84
C GLU A 15 9.16 20.86 2.49
N GLU A 16 9.90 21.04 1.40
CA GLU A 16 9.37 21.03 0.03
C GLU A 16 8.68 19.69 -0.32
N LYS A 17 9.29 18.56 0.07
CA LYS A 17 8.68 17.24 -0.12
C LYS A 17 7.36 17.10 0.64
N HIS A 18 7.28 17.65 1.85
CA HIS A 18 6.07 17.60 2.66
C HIS A 18 4.93 18.45 2.08
N GLU A 19 5.22 19.66 1.63
CA GLU A 19 4.24 20.51 0.94
C GLU A 19 3.73 19.88 -0.35
N LEU A 20 4.63 19.34 -1.14
CA LEU A 20 4.28 18.61 -2.37
C LEU A 20 3.47 17.35 -2.10
N SER A 21 3.78 16.63 -1.01
CA SER A 21 3.00 15.47 -0.58
C SER A 21 1.55 15.86 -0.30
N ALA A 22 1.31 16.95 0.42
CA ALA A 22 -0.04 17.44 0.72
C ALA A 22 -0.82 17.82 -0.55
N LEU A 23 -0.19 18.54 -1.48
CA LEU A 23 -0.78 18.90 -2.77
C LEU A 23 -1.06 17.67 -3.63
N TYR A 24 -0.14 16.71 -3.64
CA TYR A 24 -0.28 15.47 -4.38
C TYR A 24 -1.43 14.61 -3.85
N GLU A 25 -1.57 14.50 -2.53
CA GLU A 25 -2.68 13.79 -1.90
C GLU A 25 -4.04 14.46 -2.18
N GLU A 26 -4.10 15.78 -2.15
CA GLU A 26 -5.33 16.49 -2.54
C GLU A 26 -5.70 16.20 -4.00
N LYS A 27 -4.71 16.13 -4.90
CA LYS A 27 -4.92 15.75 -6.29
C LYS A 27 -5.43 14.32 -6.42
N ILE A 28 -4.83 13.37 -5.72
CA ILE A 28 -5.27 11.96 -5.69
C ILE A 28 -6.71 11.87 -5.19
N LYS A 29 -7.04 12.58 -4.12
CA LYS A 29 -8.41 12.64 -3.57
C LYS A 29 -9.42 13.16 -4.58
N ARG A 30 -9.07 14.23 -5.31
CA ARG A 30 -9.93 14.78 -6.38
C ARG A 30 -10.10 13.79 -7.53
N MET A 31 -9.03 13.11 -7.93
CA MET A 31 -9.09 12.03 -8.94
C MET A 31 -9.95 10.86 -8.45
N GLY A 32 -9.86 10.50 -7.17
CA GLY A 32 -10.67 9.48 -6.52
C GLY A 32 -12.17 9.79 -6.53
N ASN A 33 -12.54 11.06 -6.49
CA ASN A 33 -13.94 11.49 -6.50
C ASN A 33 -14.51 11.75 -7.91
N ALA A 34 -13.67 11.76 -8.95
CA ALA A 34 -14.01 12.27 -10.29
C ALA A 34 -14.66 11.24 -11.25
N GLY A 35 -15.13 10.08 -10.79
CA GLY A 35 -15.82 9.15 -11.68
C GLY A 35 -15.95 7.70 -11.17
N ARG A 36 -16.60 6.83 -11.96
CA ARG A 36 -16.89 5.43 -11.62
C ARG A 36 -15.69 4.58 -11.18
N ASN A 37 -14.46 4.98 -11.51
CA ASN A 37 -13.22 4.26 -11.19
C ASN A 37 -12.28 5.04 -10.26
N GLY A 38 -12.59 6.27 -9.91
CA GLY A 38 -11.68 7.14 -9.17
C GLY A 38 -11.57 6.78 -7.69
N GLY A 39 -12.64 6.25 -7.07
CA GLY A 39 -12.63 5.82 -5.68
C GLY A 39 -11.81 4.56 -5.39
N GLU A 40 -11.40 3.83 -6.42
CA GLU A 40 -10.65 2.58 -6.29
C GLU A 40 -9.20 2.76 -5.82
N TYR A 41 -8.65 4.00 -5.89
CA TYR A 41 -7.23 4.24 -5.57
C TYR A 41 -7.01 5.05 -4.31
N TYR A 42 -8.08 5.54 -3.71
CA TYR A 42 -8.01 6.44 -2.57
C TYR A 42 -8.79 5.89 -1.38
N THR A 43 -8.08 5.72 -0.27
CA THR A 43 -8.67 5.42 1.02
C THR A 43 -8.63 6.68 1.89
N PRO A 44 -9.73 7.07 2.56
CA PRO A 44 -9.76 8.26 3.43
C PRO A 44 -8.66 8.21 4.50
N ARG A 45 -7.91 9.30 4.67
CA ARG A 45 -6.77 9.37 5.61
C ARG A 45 -7.16 9.09 7.06
N THR A 46 -8.34 9.51 7.48
CA THR A 46 -8.85 9.20 8.83
C THR A 46 -9.00 7.71 9.09
N LEU A 47 -9.47 6.96 8.08
CA LEU A 47 -9.58 5.51 8.16
C LEU A 47 -8.20 4.85 8.17
N ILE A 48 -7.30 5.29 7.28
CA ILE A 48 -5.92 4.79 7.23
C ILE A 48 -5.24 4.96 8.61
N ARG A 49 -5.31 6.15 9.19
CA ARG A 49 -4.74 6.45 10.52
C ARG A 49 -5.32 5.56 11.62
N ALA A 50 -6.62 5.39 11.65
CA ALA A 50 -7.27 4.52 12.62
C ALA A 50 -6.78 3.08 12.50
N MET A 51 -6.64 2.56 11.28
CA MET A 51 -6.16 1.19 11.03
C MET A 51 -4.67 1.03 11.38
N VAL A 52 -3.82 2.01 11.05
CA VAL A 52 -2.40 2.01 11.43
C VAL A 52 -2.26 2.06 12.96
N GLN A 53 -3.01 2.92 13.65
CA GLN A 53 -3.00 3.00 15.12
C GLN A 53 -3.49 1.70 15.76
N ALA A 54 -4.55 1.09 15.25
CA ALA A 54 -5.08 -0.17 15.76
C ALA A 54 -4.12 -1.34 15.59
N THR A 55 -3.39 -1.39 14.49
CA THR A 55 -2.37 -2.43 14.25
C THR A 55 -1.04 -2.13 14.92
N ALA A 56 -0.79 -0.86 15.27
CA ALA A 56 0.41 -0.40 15.98
C ALA A 56 1.71 -1.04 15.47
N PRO A 57 2.11 -0.81 14.21
CA PRO A 57 3.32 -1.39 13.64
C PRO A 57 4.57 -0.95 14.42
N LYS A 58 5.58 -1.81 14.47
CA LYS A 58 6.82 -1.58 15.20
C LYS A 58 8.02 -1.53 14.25
N LEU A 59 9.06 -0.82 14.67
CA LEU A 59 10.33 -0.80 13.93
C LEU A 59 10.90 -2.22 13.81
N GLY A 60 11.18 -2.58 12.56
CA GLY A 60 11.71 -3.91 12.25
C GLY A 60 10.69 -4.90 11.74
N GLU A 61 9.41 -4.61 11.88
CA GLU A 61 8.34 -5.38 11.27
C GLU A 61 8.23 -5.09 9.77
N ARG A 62 7.75 -6.08 9.01
CA ARG A 62 7.45 -5.97 7.58
C ARG A 62 5.96 -5.68 7.43
N ILE A 63 5.64 -4.59 6.75
CA ILE A 63 4.28 -4.11 6.53
C ILE A 63 3.92 -4.31 5.06
N TYR A 64 2.76 -4.91 4.79
CA TYR A 64 2.34 -5.28 3.45
C TYR A 64 0.95 -4.75 3.09
N ASP A 65 0.84 -4.23 1.87
CA ASP A 65 -0.41 -3.88 1.22
C ASP A 65 -0.45 -4.52 -0.18
N GLY A 66 -1.28 -5.56 -0.34
CA GLY A 66 -1.40 -6.30 -1.60
C GLY A 66 -2.31 -5.65 -2.65
N ALA A 67 -2.93 -4.51 -2.34
CA ALA A 67 -3.77 -3.73 -3.24
C ALA A 67 -3.52 -2.23 -2.98
N CYS A 68 -2.24 -1.82 -3.06
CA CYS A 68 -1.79 -0.61 -2.41
C CYS A 68 -2.30 0.71 -3.04
N GLY A 69 -2.83 0.69 -4.25
CA GLY A 69 -3.35 1.88 -4.89
C GLY A 69 -2.35 3.04 -4.85
N SER A 70 -2.73 4.13 -4.21
CA SER A 70 -1.86 5.29 -3.96
C SER A 70 -0.84 5.09 -2.82
N ALA A 71 -0.67 3.89 -2.31
CA ALA A 71 0.21 3.53 -1.20
C ALA A 71 -0.07 4.26 0.14
N GLY A 72 -1.31 4.68 0.35
CA GLY A 72 -1.68 5.47 1.53
C GLY A 72 -1.38 4.78 2.85
N PHE A 73 -1.62 3.47 2.99
CA PHE A 73 -1.29 2.70 4.19
C PHE A 73 0.22 2.62 4.45
N LEU A 74 1.01 2.46 3.40
CA LEU A 74 2.47 2.37 3.52
C LEU A 74 3.06 3.73 3.92
N CYS A 75 2.57 4.82 3.32
CA CYS A 75 2.96 6.19 3.66
C CYS A 75 2.60 6.54 5.12
N GLU A 76 1.37 6.30 5.55
CA GLU A 76 0.96 6.58 6.93
C GLU A 76 1.72 5.72 7.95
N SER A 77 1.99 4.45 7.61
CA SER A 77 2.81 3.58 8.46
C SER A 77 4.26 4.08 8.57
N HIS A 78 4.81 4.65 7.50
CA HIS A 78 6.12 5.28 7.52
C HIS A 78 6.12 6.48 8.46
N ASP A 79 5.14 7.38 8.35
CA ASP A 79 5.03 8.57 9.21
C ASP A 79 4.83 8.18 10.67
N TYR A 80 3.99 7.18 10.95
CA TYR A 80 3.78 6.62 12.28
C TYR A 80 5.08 6.10 12.91
N LEU A 81 5.86 5.30 12.15
CA LEU A 81 7.12 4.74 12.64
C LEU A 81 8.24 5.78 12.78
N ARG A 82 8.17 6.85 11.99
CA ARG A 82 9.18 7.92 11.99
C ARG A 82 8.92 9.01 13.02
N ALA A 83 7.80 9.01 13.71
CA ALA A 83 7.46 10.02 14.72
C ALA A 83 8.48 10.13 15.88
N GLY A 84 9.30 9.09 16.10
CA GLY A 84 10.36 9.05 17.10
C GLY A 84 11.76 9.41 16.54
N LYS A 85 12.72 9.55 17.46
CA LYS A 85 14.14 9.66 17.08
C LYS A 85 14.67 8.29 16.66
N LEU A 86 15.09 8.16 15.42
CA LEU A 86 15.65 6.92 14.86
C LEU A 86 17.17 7.03 14.74
N THR A 87 17.87 5.94 15.05
CA THR A 87 19.28 5.78 14.72
C THR A 87 19.48 5.60 13.21
N ALA A 88 20.68 5.81 12.70
CA ALA A 88 21.00 5.60 11.28
C ALA A 88 20.66 4.17 10.82
N THR A 89 20.94 3.15 11.65
CA THR A 89 20.62 1.75 11.36
C THR A 89 19.11 1.49 11.28
N GLN A 90 18.34 2.08 12.20
CA GLN A 90 16.88 1.98 12.19
C GLN A 90 16.29 2.67 10.97
N LEU A 91 16.80 3.85 10.61
CA LEU A 91 16.36 4.57 9.42
C LEU A 91 16.64 3.76 8.14
N LYS A 92 17.85 3.18 8.02
CA LYS A 92 18.17 2.31 6.89
C LYS A 92 17.23 1.10 6.79
N LYS A 93 16.91 0.46 7.92
CA LYS A 93 15.95 -0.66 7.96
C LYS A 93 14.55 -0.22 7.57
N LEU A 94 14.10 0.92 8.09
CA LEU A 94 12.80 1.52 7.75
C LEU A 94 12.68 1.75 6.24
N GLN A 95 13.70 2.31 5.62
CA GLN A 95 13.73 2.62 4.19
C GLN A 95 13.73 1.38 3.29
N GLN A 96 14.45 0.32 3.66
CA GLN A 96 14.78 -0.76 2.73
C GLN A 96 14.03 -2.06 2.99
N LYS A 97 13.52 -2.29 4.22
CA LYS A 97 13.05 -3.62 4.65
C LYS A 97 11.71 -3.60 5.40
N THR A 98 10.98 -2.50 5.33
CA THR A 98 9.74 -2.36 6.10
C THR A 98 8.49 -2.39 5.24
N PHE A 99 8.45 -1.66 4.12
CA PHE A 99 7.25 -1.45 3.33
C PHE A 99 7.25 -2.27 2.06
N TYR A 100 6.17 -3.02 1.83
CA TYR A 100 5.99 -3.88 0.66
C TYR A 100 4.59 -3.68 0.10
N GLY A 101 4.51 -3.48 -1.21
CA GLY A 101 3.23 -3.30 -1.89
C GLY A 101 3.12 -4.08 -3.18
N LYS A 102 1.89 -4.37 -3.59
CA LYS A 102 1.56 -4.85 -4.93
C LYS A 102 0.42 -4.04 -5.50
N GLU A 103 0.51 -3.69 -6.76
CA GLU A 103 -0.54 -2.98 -7.48
C GLU A 103 -0.65 -3.46 -8.93
N LYS A 104 -1.88 -3.75 -9.35
CA LYS A 104 -2.19 -4.28 -10.69
C LYS A 104 -2.30 -3.18 -11.75
N LYS A 105 -2.83 -2.01 -11.37
CA LYS A 105 -3.13 -0.94 -12.31
C LYS A 105 -1.96 0.01 -12.47
N SER A 106 -1.48 0.19 -13.70
CA SER A 106 -0.28 0.97 -14.01
C SER A 106 -0.34 2.41 -13.46
N LEU A 107 -1.47 3.10 -13.62
CA LEU A 107 -1.63 4.46 -13.11
C LEU A 107 -1.55 4.51 -11.58
N ALA A 108 -2.25 3.62 -10.89
CA ALA A 108 -2.22 3.54 -9.44
C ALA A 108 -0.82 3.18 -8.90
N TYR A 109 -0.13 2.26 -9.58
CA TYR A 109 1.27 1.92 -9.28
C TYR A 109 2.19 3.14 -9.35
N ILE A 110 2.12 3.94 -10.44
CA ILE A 110 2.91 5.17 -10.59
C ILE A 110 2.56 6.16 -9.48
N ILE A 111 1.27 6.36 -9.22
CA ILE A 111 0.79 7.24 -8.14
C ILE A 111 1.34 6.78 -6.78
N GLY A 112 1.29 5.47 -6.49
CA GLY A 112 1.80 4.92 -5.25
C GLY A 112 3.31 5.12 -5.07
N ILE A 113 4.11 4.85 -6.10
CA ILE A 113 5.55 5.11 -6.11
C ILE A 113 5.86 6.58 -5.81
N MET A 114 5.21 7.50 -6.53
CA MET A 114 5.42 8.94 -6.33
C MET A 114 5.02 9.38 -4.92
N ASN A 115 3.90 8.88 -4.41
CA ASN A 115 3.44 9.18 -3.07
C ASN A 115 4.45 8.74 -2.00
N MET A 116 5.00 7.53 -2.12
CA MET A 116 6.02 7.03 -1.21
C MET A 116 7.31 7.86 -1.25
N ILE A 117 7.76 8.28 -2.44
CA ILE A 117 8.93 9.15 -2.61
C ILE A 117 8.70 10.51 -1.92
N LEU A 118 7.54 11.11 -2.10
CA LEU A 118 7.17 12.39 -1.47
C LEU A 118 7.11 12.29 0.06
N HIS A 119 6.71 11.14 0.60
CA HIS A 119 6.77 10.85 2.05
C HIS A 119 8.18 10.51 2.55
N GLY A 120 9.18 10.55 1.66
CA GLY A 120 10.59 10.34 2.02
C GLY A 120 11.01 8.88 2.07
N ILE A 121 10.28 7.98 1.42
CA ILE A 121 10.70 6.59 1.17
C ILE A 121 11.49 6.57 -0.14
N GLU A 122 12.81 6.55 -0.06
CA GLU A 122 13.71 6.76 -1.21
C GLU A 122 13.70 5.58 -2.21
N ALA A 123 13.43 4.38 -1.73
CA ALA A 123 13.38 3.17 -2.54
C ALA A 123 12.06 2.42 -2.30
N PRO A 124 10.93 2.87 -2.88
CA PRO A 124 9.65 2.20 -2.74
C PRO A 124 9.70 0.76 -3.25
N ASN A 125 9.27 -0.17 -2.41
CA ASN A 125 9.18 -1.59 -2.79
C ASN A 125 7.73 -1.95 -3.12
N ILE A 126 7.23 -1.43 -4.23
CA ILE A 126 5.94 -1.80 -4.82
C ILE A 126 6.20 -2.57 -6.10
N ILE A 127 5.55 -3.71 -6.26
CA ILE A 127 5.64 -4.54 -7.46
C ILE A 127 4.39 -4.30 -8.32
N HIS A 128 4.60 -3.97 -9.59
CA HIS A 128 3.51 -3.85 -10.56
C HIS A 128 3.08 -5.23 -11.03
N THR A 129 2.09 -5.82 -10.38
CA THR A 129 1.61 -7.19 -10.67
C THR A 129 0.15 -7.38 -10.24
N ASN A 130 -0.49 -8.42 -10.78
CA ASN A 130 -1.76 -8.90 -10.21
C ASN A 130 -1.47 -9.78 -9.00
N THR A 131 -1.70 -9.25 -7.82
CA THR A 131 -1.50 -9.93 -6.52
C THR A 131 -2.13 -11.32 -6.46
N LEU A 132 -3.32 -11.50 -7.06
CA LEU A 132 -4.05 -12.76 -7.02
C LEU A 132 -3.56 -13.78 -8.05
N ALA A 133 -2.75 -13.35 -9.02
CA ALA A 133 -2.21 -14.24 -10.05
C ALA A 133 -0.94 -15.00 -9.60
N ASP A 134 -0.31 -14.56 -8.52
CA ASP A 134 0.86 -15.23 -7.99
C ASP A 134 0.47 -16.60 -7.42
N HIS A 135 1.26 -17.62 -7.74
CA HIS A 135 1.07 -18.94 -7.16
C HIS A 135 1.54 -18.93 -5.70
N ASP A 136 0.60 -18.74 -4.80
CA ASP A 136 0.88 -18.70 -3.35
C ASP A 136 1.24 -20.08 -2.76
N GLN A 137 1.37 -21.13 -3.56
CA GLN A 137 1.61 -22.50 -3.09
C GLN A 137 2.94 -22.66 -2.35
N ASP A 138 3.94 -21.85 -2.72
CA ASP A 138 5.31 -21.95 -2.21
C ASP A 138 5.68 -20.86 -1.19
N VAL A 139 4.69 -20.17 -0.58
CA VAL A 139 4.96 -19.12 0.41
C VAL A 139 5.61 -19.70 1.65
N GLN A 140 6.87 -19.31 1.89
CA GLN A 140 7.64 -19.66 3.09
C GLN A 140 7.47 -18.59 4.17
N ASP A 141 7.86 -18.88 5.41
CA ASP A 141 7.77 -17.91 6.51
C ASP A 141 8.55 -16.61 6.26
N LYS A 142 9.68 -16.69 5.54
CA LYS A 142 10.46 -15.50 5.13
C LYS A 142 9.71 -14.56 4.19
N ASP A 143 8.70 -15.07 3.47
CA ASP A 143 7.91 -14.32 2.50
C ASP A 143 6.69 -13.63 3.15
N ARG A 144 6.37 -14.03 4.38
CA ARG A 144 5.23 -13.51 5.13
C ARG A 144 5.54 -12.18 5.82
N TYR A 145 4.49 -11.48 6.22
CA TYR A 145 4.56 -10.14 6.79
C TYR A 145 4.05 -10.10 8.22
N ASP A 146 4.59 -9.18 9.01
CA ASP A 146 4.21 -9.00 10.42
C ASP A 146 2.91 -8.21 10.54
N VAL A 147 2.69 -7.27 9.61
CA VAL A 147 1.48 -6.43 9.56
C VAL A 147 0.94 -6.38 8.14
N ILE A 148 -0.38 -6.56 8.01
CA ILE A 148 -1.10 -6.36 6.74
C ILE A 148 -2.11 -5.24 6.90
N LEU A 149 -2.04 -4.26 6.00
CA LEU A 149 -2.96 -3.12 5.93
C LEU A 149 -3.43 -2.97 4.50
N ALA A 150 -4.72 -3.12 4.23
CA ALA A 150 -5.19 -3.07 2.86
C ALA A 150 -6.65 -2.61 2.73
N ASN A 151 -6.95 -2.00 1.59
CA ASN A 151 -8.30 -1.72 1.12
C ASN A 151 -8.46 -2.33 -0.30
N PRO A 152 -8.66 -3.65 -0.41
CA PRO A 152 -8.79 -4.31 -1.70
C PRO A 152 -10.10 -3.91 -2.41
N PRO A 153 -10.20 -4.07 -3.74
CA PRO A 153 -11.41 -3.78 -4.47
C PRO A 153 -12.59 -4.63 -3.96
N PHE A 154 -13.73 -3.98 -3.70
CA PHE A 154 -14.93 -4.62 -3.14
C PHE A 154 -15.75 -5.40 -4.15
N GLY A 155 -15.49 -5.24 -5.44
CA GLY A 155 -16.20 -5.89 -6.52
C GLY A 155 -15.27 -6.36 -7.62
N GLY A 156 -15.86 -7.02 -8.60
CA GLY A 156 -15.13 -7.59 -9.71
C GLY A 156 -15.06 -9.11 -9.62
N LYS A 157 -14.79 -9.70 -10.78
CA LYS A 157 -14.59 -11.15 -10.91
C LYS A 157 -13.20 -11.40 -11.48
N GLU A 158 -12.43 -12.25 -10.84
CA GLU A 158 -11.18 -12.74 -11.38
C GLU A 158 -11.39 -13.88 -12.37
N ARG A 159 -10.42 -14.09 -13.25
CA ARG A 159 -10.41 -15.17 -14.24
C ARG A 159 -10.37 -16.53 -13.54
N LYS A 160 -10.93 -17.54 -14.18
CA LYS A 160 -10.99 -18.90 -13.63
C LYS A 160 -9.60 -19.47 -13.31
N GLU A 161 -8.61 -19.14 -14.13
CA GLU A 161 -7.22 -19.55 -13.93
C GLU A 161 -6.66 -19.00 -12.61
N VAL A 162 -6.93 -17.74 -12.29
CA VAL A 162 -6.51 -17.09 -11.04
C VAL A 162 -7.22 -17.72 -9.83
N GLN A 163 -8.51 -18.06 -9.97
CA GLN A 163 -9.27 -18.71 -8.90
C GLN A 163 -8.69 -20.07 -8.50
N GLN A 164 -7.99 -20.76 -9.40
CA GLN A 164 -7.35 -22.04 -9.09
C GLN A 164 -6.18 -21.93 -8.09
N ASN A 165 -5.61 -20.75 -7.93
CA ASN A 165 -4.52 -20.50 -6.97
C ASN A 165 -4.98 -20.54 -5.50
N PHE A 166 -6.30 -20.56 -5.25
CA PHE A 166 -6.87 -20.41 -3.91
C PHE A 166 -7.55 -21.69 -3.43
N PRO A 167 -7.49 -22.00 -2.13
CA PRO A 167 -8.18 -23.15 -1.53
C PRO A 167 -9.70 -23.09 -1.73
N ILE A 168 -10.31 -21.91 -1.49
CA ILE A 168 -11.75 -21.69 -1.70
C ILE A 168 -11.91 -20.96 -3.03
N LYS A 169 -12.42 -21.68 -4.02
CA LYS A 169 -12.65 -21.18 -5.37
C LYS A 169 -13.88 -20.28 -5.40
N THR A 170 -13.67 -19.02 -5.68
CA THR A 170 -14.72 -18.03 -5.83
C THR A 170 -14.35 -17.06 -6.95
N GLY A 171 -15.36 -16.50 -7.62
CA GLY A 171 -15.16 -15.43 -8.59
C GLY A 171 -14.99 -14.05 -7.94
N GLU A 172 -15.40 -13.90 -6.68
CA GLU A 172 -15.38 -12.60 -6.02
C GLU A 172 -13.97 -12.22 -5.57
N THR A 173 -13.47 -11.13 -6.13
CA THR A 173 -12.12 -10.61 -5.88
C THR A 173 -11.84 -10.35 -4.40
N ALA A 174 -12.82 -9.83 -3.66
CA ALA A 174 -12.65 -9.52 -2.24
C ALA A 174 -12.34 -10.77 -1.38
N PHE A 175 -13.01 -11.91 -1.66
CA PHE A 175 -12.74 -13.16 -0.95
C PHE A 175 -11.38 -13.77 -1.32
N LEU A 176 -10.93 -13.58 -2.55
CA LEU A 176 -9.60 -14.02 -2.97
C LEU A 176 -8.52 -13.20 -2.26
N PHE A 177 -8.69 -11.88 -2.15
CA PHE A 177 -7.79 -11.03 -1.37
C PHE A 177 -7.74 -11.43 0.11
N LEU A 178 -8.89 -11.73 0.72
CA LEU A 178 -8.92 -12.17 2.11
C LEU A 178 -8.12 -13.47 2.33
N GLN A 179 -8.28 -14.45 1.43
CA GLN A 179 -7.49 -15.69 1.46
C GLN A 179 -6.00 -15.40 1.29
N HIS A 180 -5.64 -14.52 0.34
CA HIS A 180 -4.27 -14.09 0.12
C HIS A 180 -3.67 -13.46 1.40
N PHE A 181 -4.37 -12.53 2.04
CA PHE A 181 -3.88 -11.89 3.26
C PHE A 181 -3.72 -12.86 4.42
N ILE A 182 -4.66 -13.78 4.62
CA ILE A 182 -4.55 -14.84 5.65
C ILE A 182 -3.30 -15.68 5.42
N LYS A 183 -2.96 -15.96 4.17
CA LYS A 183 -1.78 -16.75 3.83
C LYS A 183 -0.48 -15.97 3.99
N MET A 184 -0.50 -14.67 3.68
CA MET A 184 0.68 -13.81 3.71
C MET A 184 1.02 -13.26 5.10
N ILE A 185 0.15 -13.42 6.09
CA ILE A 185 0.42 -12.99 7.47
C ILE A 185 1.25 -14.04 8.21
N LYS A 186 2.23 -13.62 8.99
CA LYS A 186 3.00 -14.49 9.88
C LYS A 186 2.14 -14.99 11.04
N ALA A 187 2.50 -16.14 11.60
CA ALA A 187 1.98 -16.55 12.89
C ALA A 187 2.26 -15.48 13.96
N GLY A 188 1.23 -15.03 14.67
CA GLY A 188 1.32 -13.90 15.61
C GLY A 188 1.34 -12.52 14.95
N GLY A 189 1.29 -12.45 13.64
CA GLY A 189 1.10 -11.19 12.90
C GLY A 189 -0.32 -10.65 13.07
N ARG A 190 -0.55 -9.44 12.60
CA ARG A 190 -1.85 -8.77 12.70
C ARG A 190 -2.17 -8.01 11.43
N GLY A 191 -3.45 -7.84 11.15
CA GLY A 191 -3.90 -7.14 9.95
C GLY A 191 -5.18 -6.35 10.18
N ALA A 192 -5.34 -5.31 9.39
CA ALA A 192 -6.60 -4.60 9.26
C ALA A 192 -6.92 -4.44 7.76
N VAL A 193 -8.08 -4.91 7.37
CA VAL A 193 -8.53 -4.93 5.98
C VAL A 193 -9.90 -4.29 5.87
N VAL A 194 -10.07 -3.39 4.93
CA VAL A 194 -11.38 -2.80 4.65
C VAL A 194 -12.19 -3.79 3.81
N ILE A 195 -13.38 -4.09 4.27
CA ILE A 195 -14.33 -4.97 3.56
C ILE A 195 -15.68 -4.27 3.41
N LYS A 196 -16.46 -4.68 2.41
CA LYS A 196 -17.84 -4.19 2.28
C LYS A 196 -18.73 -4.78 3.38
N ASN A 197 -19.76 -4.06 3.78
CA ASN A 197 -20.70 -4.48 4.84
C ASN A 197 -21.67 -5.60 4.46
N THR A 198 -21.53 -6.15 3.27
CA THR A 198 -22.33 -7.27 2.74
C THR A 198 -21.57 -8.61 2.75
N PHE A 199 -20.55 -8.71 3.58
CA PHE A 199 -19.83 -9.95 3.84
C PHE A 199 -20.58 -10.82 4.83
#